data_c13bd84b3f3f91f8866ef198ed9572ab
#
_entry.id   c13bd84b3f3f91f8866ef198ed9572ab
#
_cell.length_a   1.000
_cell.length_b   1.000
_cell.length_c   1.000
_cell.angle_alpha   90.00
_cell.angle_beta   90.00
_cell.angle_gamma   90.00
#
_symmetry.space_group_name_H-M   'P 1'
#
loop_
_entity.id
_entity.type
_entity.pdbx_description
1 polymer ?
#
loop_
_entity_poly.entity_id
_entity_poly.type
_entity_poly.pdbx_seq_one_letter_code
_entity_poly.pdbx_strand_id
1 'polypeptide(L)'
;MIGLIIATHGNSSVELIKGAEMFAGPLSQCRAWTLNPGDDIQKGEQMLEEYVDELDQEEVLIMADLFGGTPSNLATKIALRRENVETVTGVNLPMIIQFVTERETQTLDELVESCIETAQDGIKCPTKIMKERR
;
A
#
# COMPACT_ATOMS: atom_id res chain seq x y z
N MET A 1 -8.53 -5.12 -12.96
CA MET A 1 -8.14 -4.15 -11.90
C MET A 1 -7.09 -4.79 -11.00
N ILE A 2 -6.25 -4.00 -10.37
CA ILE A 2 -5.18 -4.51 -9.51
C ILE A 2 -5.65 -4.54 -8.06
N GLY A 3 -5.36 -5.63 -7.34
CA GLY A 3 -5.68 -5.77 -5.92
C GLY A 3 -4.72 -4.99 -5.03
N LEU A 4 -5.15 -4.62 -3.84
CA LEU A 4 -4.36 -3.85 -2.88
C LEU A 4 -4.31 -4.52 -1.51
N ILE A 5 -3.11 -4.63 -0.97
CA ILE A 5 -2.93 -4.97 0.45
C ILE A 5 -2.09 -3.85 1.07
N ILE A 6 -2.54 -3.34 2.21
CA ILE A 6 -1.75 -2.40 3.00
C ILE A 6 -1.27 -3.15 4.24
N ALA A 7 0.06 -3.28 4.37
CA ALA A 7 0.70 -4.07 5.42
C ALA A 7 1.53 -3.16 6.33
N THR A 8 1.13 -3.07 7.59
CA THR A 8 1.73 -2.09 8.51
C THR A 8 1.96 -2.68 9.90
N HIS A 9 2.81 -1.99 10.66
CA HIS A 9 2.90 -2.18 12.10
C HIS A 9 1.59 -1.69 12.74
N GLY A 10 1.08 -2.46 13.69
CA GLY A 10 -0.17 -2.12 14.38
C GLY A 10 -1.35 -2.04 13.41
N ASN A 11 -2.34 -1.26 13.77
CA ASN A 11 -3.58 -1.12 13.00
C ASN A 11 -3.56 0.05 12.00
N SER A 12 -2.39 0.60 11.70
CA SER A 12 -2.27 1.74 10.78
C SER A 12 -2.90 1.45 9.42
N SER A 13 -2.74 0.21 8.91
CA SER A 13 -3.31 -0.19 7.62
C SER A 13 -4.83 -0.08 7.60
N VAL A 14 -5.50 -0.49 8.69
CA VAL A 14 -6.95 -0.41 8.81
C VAL A 14 -7.42 1.05 8.73
N GLU A 15 -6.76 1.94 9.47
CA GLU A 15 -7.13 3.34 9.53
C GLU A 15 -6.74 4.10 8.24
N LEU A 16 -5.66 3.72 7.57
CA LEU A 16 -5.30 4.27 6.27
C LEU A 16 -6.37 3.97 5.22
N ILE A 17 -6.88 2.74 5.21
CA ILE A 17 -7.98 2.37 4.30
C ILE A 17 -9.21 3.21 4.59
N LYS A 18 -9.60 3.34 5.86
CA LYS A 18 -10.74 4.18 6.25
C LYS A 18 -10.55 5.65 5.83
N GLY A 19 -9.33 6.17 6.01
CA GLY A 19 -9.01 7.52 5.59
C GLY A 19 -9.15 7.71 4.09
N ALA A 20 -8.66 6.77 3.30
CA ALA A 20 -8.78 6.79 1.85
C ALA A 20 -10.24 6.71 1.39
N GLU A 21 -11.04 5.92 2.09
CA GLU A 21 -12.47 5.77 1.78
C GLU A 21 -13.26 7.05 1.96
N MET A 22 -12.78 7.99 2.77
CA MET A 22 -13.40 9.32 2.89
C MET A 22 -13.33 10.11 1.58
N PHE A 23 -12.38 9.80 0.71
CA PHE A 23 -12.18 10.47 -0.57
C PHE A 23 -12.72 9.65 -1.74
N ALA A 24 -12.50 8.34 -1.70
CA ALA A 24 -12.76 7.45 -2.83
C ALA A 24 -14.02 6.60 -2.69
N GLY A 25 -14.70 6.64 -1.52
CA GLY A 25 -15.77 5.71 -1.22
C GLY A 25 -15.22 4.33 -0.86
N PRO A 26 -16.09 3.33 -0.65
CA PRO A 26 -15.67 1.98 -0.25
C PRO A 26 -14.66 1.38 -1.24
N LEU A 27 -13.57 0.84 -0.71
CA LEU A 27 -12.52 0.22 -1.53
C LEU A 27 -12.79 -1.27 -1.68
N SER A 28 -13.00 -1.71 -2.93
CA SER A 28 -13.11 -3.13 -3.27
C SER A 28 -11.73 -3.74 -3.50
N GLN A 29 -11.63 -5.07 -3.36
CA GLN A 29 -10.38 -5.80 -3.59
C GLN A 29 -9.19 -5.16 -2.87
N CYS A 30 -9.39 -4.92 -1.57
CA CYS A 30 -8.45 -4.24 -0.69
C CYS A 30 -8.46 -4.91 0.69
N ARG A 31 -7.28 -5.23 1.22
CA ARG A 31 -7.13 -5.87 2.53
C ARG A 31 -6.12 -5.13 3.37
N ALA A 32 -6.36 -5.09 4.67
CA ALA A 32 -5.40 -4.62 5.66
C ALA A 32 -4.71 -5.81 6.30
N TRP A 33 -3.37 -5.77 6.38
CA TRP A 33 -2.58 -6.72 7.12
C TRP A 33 -1.87 -5.98 8.26
N THR A 34 -1.94 -6.52 9.47
CA THR A 34 -1.44 -5.87 10.68
C THR A 34 -0.40 -6.72 11.37
N LEU A 35 0.64 -6.08 11.88
CA LEU A 35 1.65 -6.73 12.72
C LEU A 35 1.59 -6.12 14.12
N ASN A 36 1.29 -6.94 15.12
CA ASN A 36 1.20 -6.50 16.51
C ASN A 36 2.32 -7.15 17.35
N PRO A 37 2.71 -6.54 18.50
CA PRO A 37 3.72 -7.13 19.37
C PRO A 37 3.36 -8.58 19.75
N GLY A 38 4.32 -9.48 19.65
CA GLY A 38 4.12 -10.88 19.97
C GLY A 38 3.58 -11.75 18.85
N ASP A 39 3.24 -11.17 17.70
CA ASP A 39 2.76 -11.95 16.55
C ASP A 39 3.87 -12.87 16.01
N ASP A 40 3.46 -14.06 15.59
CA ASP A 40 4.35 -15.02 14.93
C ASP A 40 4.60 -14.58 13.49
N ILE A 41 5.85 -14.30 13.16
CA ILE A 41 6.25 -13.77 11.84
C ILE A 41 5.97 -14.78 10.72
N GLN A 42 6.20 -16.10 10.97
CA GLN A 42 5.93 -17.11 9.95
C GLN A 42 4.44 -17.21 9.62
N LYS A 43 3.60 -17.17 10.65
CA LYS A 43 2.15 -17.16 10.46
C LYS A 43 1.70 -15.88 9.76
N GLY A 44 2.33 -14.77 10.11
CA GLY A 44 2.06 -13.48 9.46
C GLY A 44 2.37 -13.50 7.97
N GLU A 45 3.50 -14.11 7.58
CA GLU A 45 3.86 -14.27 6.17
C GLU A 45 2.85 -15.15 5.43
N GLN A 46 2.47 -16.28 6.04
CA GLN A 46 1.46 -17.17 5.45
C GLN A 46 0.14 -16.45 5.25
N MET A 47 -0.29 -15.67 6.24
CA MET A 47 -1.53 -14.91 6.18
C MET A 47 -1.47 -13.84 5.07
N LEU A 48 -0.33 -13.17 4.93
CA LEU A 48 -0.15 -12.18 3.88
C LEU A 48 -0.27 -12.82 2.50
N GLU A 49 0.35 -13.98 2.30
CA GLU A 49 0.25 -14.71 1.05
C GLU A 49 -1.18 -15.22 0.77
N GLU A 50 -1.87 -15.67 1.82
CA GLU A 50 -3.29 -16.04 1.71
C GLU A 50 -4.14 -14.86 1.28
N TYR A 51 -3.87 -13.65 1.79
CA TYR A 51 -4.58 -12.45 1.39
C TYR A 51 -4.36 -12.14 -0.09
N VAL A 52 -3.14 -12.34 -0.60
CA VAL A 52 -2.88 -12.19 -2.04
C VAL A 52 -3.76 -13.13 -2.84
N ASP A 53 -3.85 -14.39 -2.42
CA ASP A 53 -4.64 -15.40 -3.12
C ASP A 53 -6.15 -15.17 -3.01
N GLU A 54 -6.60 -14.64 -1.88
CA GLU A 54 -8.03 -14.34 -1.64
C GLU A 54 -8.54 -13.16 -2.45
N LEU A 55 -7.67 -12.22 -2.80
CA LEU A 55 -8.05 -11.14 -3.70
C LEU A 55 -8.28 -11.74 -5.08
N ASP A 56 -9.47 -11.57 -5.61
CA ASP A 56 -9.86 -12.13 -6.91
C ASP A 56 -9.33 -11.25 -8.04
N GLN A 57 -8.00 -11.07 -8.05
CA GLN A 57 -7.29 -10.24 -9.04
C GLN A 57 -6.01 -10.95 -9.47
N GLU A 58 -5.67 -10.80 -10.76
CA GLU A 58 -4.46 -11.39 -11.30
C GLU A 58 -3.19 -10.77 -10.72
N GLU A 59 -3.22 -9.47 -10.45
CA GLU A 59 -2.08 -8.73 -9.94
C GLU A 59 -2.41 -8.01 -8.65
N VAL A 60 -1.44 -7.93 -7.74
CA VAL A 60 -1.61 -7.32 -6.42
C VAL A 60 -0.43 -6.40 -6.11
N LEU A 61 -0.72 -5.21 -5.61
CA LEU A 61 0.27 -4.30 -5.05
C LEU A 61 0.15 -4.34 -3.52
N ILE A 62 1.28 -4.56 -2.85
CA ILE A 62 1.35 -4.51 -1.39
C ILE A 62 2.06 -3.19 -1.01
N MET A 63 1.38 -2.36 -0.23
CA MET A 63 1.94 -1.12 0.30
C MET A 63 2.30 -1.33 1.76
N ALA A 64 3.56 -1.11 2.11
CA ALA A 64 4.03 -1.21 3.50
C ALA A 64 4.34 0.18 4.06
N ASP A 65 4.34 0.30 5.39
CA ASP A 65 4.56 1.58 6.05
C ASP A 65 6.02 2.01 6.08
N LEU A 66 6.96 1.07 6.26
CA LEU A 66 8.34 1.41 6.55
C LEU A 66 9.30 0.51 5.79
N PHE A 67 10.22 1.11 5.04
CA PHE A 67 11.28 0.36 4.37
C PHE A 67 12.17 -0.34 5.41
N GLY A 68 12.40 -1.63 5.22
CA GLY A 68 13.24 -2.44 6.11
C GLY A 68 12.52 -2.97 7.36
N GLY A 69 11.26 -2.61 7.57
CA GLY A 69 10.45 -3.18 8.65
C GLY A 69 9.92 -4.58 8.30
N THR A 70 9.40 -5.29 9.28
CA THR A 70 8.89 -6.65 9.06
C THR A 70 7.80 -6.72 7.99
N PRO A 71 6.78 -5.84 8.00
CA PRO A 71 5.76 -5.88 6.93
C PRO A 71 6.37 -5.75 5.53
N SER A 72 7.29 -4.80 5.36
CA SER A 72 8.01 -4.59 4.09
C SER A 72 8.82 -5.82 3.69
N ASN A 73 9.54 -6.41 4.62
CA ASN A 73 10.39 -7.56 4.34
C ASN A 73 9.58 -8.79 3.93
N LEU A 74 8.45 -9.04 4.59
CA LEU A 74 7.55 -10.14 4.22
C LEU A 74 6.93 -9.92 2.84
N ALA A 75 6.45 -8.71 2.58
CA ALA A 75 5.89 -8.34 1.28
C ALA A 75 6.92 -8.51 0.16
N THR A 76 8.16 -8.08 0.40
CA THR A 76 9.25 -8.19 -0.57
C THR A 76 9.58 -9.65 -0.87
N LYS A 77 9.61 -10.52 0.13
CA LYS A 77 9.80 -11.96 -0.08
C LYS A 77 8.75 -12.54 -1.02
N ILE A 78 7.50 -12.17 -0.80
CA ILE A 78 6.39 -12.65 -1.64
C ILE A 78 6.56 -12.12 -3.06
N ALA A 79 6.84 -10.84 -3.22
CA ALA A 79 7.02 -10.22 -4.54
C ALA A 79 8.19 -10.82 -5.32
N LEU A 80 9.28 -11.20 -4.63
CA LEU A 80 10.44 -11.80 -5.29
C LEU A 80 10.17 -13.20 -5.84
N ARG A 81 9.19 -13.92 -5.30
CA ARG A 81 8.84 -15.27 -5.76
C ARG A 81 7.55 -15.33 -6.59
N ARG A 82 6.88 -14.19 -6.81
CA ARG A 82 5.63 -14.12 -7.57
C ARG A 82 5.65 -12.93 -8.51
N GLU A 83 5.64 -13.19 -9.80
CA GLU A 83 5.68 -12.13 -10.83
C GLU A 83 4.47 -11.21 -10.82
N ASN A 84 3.34 -11.69 -10.27
CA ASN A 84 2.10 -10.93 -10.22
C ASN A 84 1.95 -10.07 -8.96
N VAL A 85 2.99 -9.98 -8.14
CA VAL A 85 2.97 -9.20 -6.90
C VAL A 85 4.13 -8.21 -6.90
N GLU A 86 3.82 -6.98 -6.53
CA GLU A 86 4.84 -5.94 -6.33
C GLU A 86 4.63 -5.28 -4.97
N THR A 87 5.68 -4.63 -4.45
CA THR A 87 5.61 -3.96 -3.15
C THR A 87 6.20 -2.57 -3.23
N VAL A 88 5.60 -1.64 -2.49
CA VAL A 88 6.12 -0.29 -2.28
C VAL A 88 6.09 0.02 -0.78
N THR A 89 6.92 0.95 -0.35
CA THR A 89 7.01 1.36 1.06
C THR A 89 6.72 2.84 1.23
N GLY A 90 6.54 3.27 2.48
CA GLY A 90 6.26 4.66 2.76
C GLY A 90 4.81 5.05 2.47
N VAL A 91 3.88 4.11 2.64
CA VAL A 91 2.47 4.34 2.33
C VAL A 91 1.93 5.58 3.04
N ASN A 92 1.23 6.40 2.28
CA ASN A 92 0.49 7.56 2.77
C ASN A 92 -0.81 7.69 1.98
N LEU A 93 -1.71 8.58 2.41
CA LEU A 93 -3.00 8.74 1.74
C LEU A 93 -2.86 9.14 0.26
N PRO A 94 -1.97 10.06 -0.13
CA PRO A 94 -1.79 10.36 -1.55
C PRO A 94 -1.45 9.14 -2.40
N MET A 95 -0.62 8.22 -1.89
CA MET A 95 -0.28 6.97 -2.56
C MET A 95 -1.53 6.11 -2.80
N ILE A 96 -2.36 5.94 -1.77
CA ILE A 96 -3.56 5.11 -1.85
C ILE A 96 -4.57 5.73 -2.82
N ILE A 97 -4.75 7.04 -2.77
CA ILE A 97 -5.68 7.75 -3.67
C ILE A 97 -5.22 7.59 -5.11
N GLN A 98 -3.93 7.72 -5.39
CA GLN A 98 -3.37 7.51 -6.73
C GLN A 98 -3.63 6.08 -7.21
N PHE A 99 -3.41 5.09 -6.33
CA PHE A 99 -3.70 3.70 -6.64
C PHE A 99 -5.15 3.50 -7.05
N VAL A 100 -6.08 3.98 -6.24
CA VAL A 100 -7.52 3.80 -6.47
C VAL A 100 -7.93 4.46 -7.79
N THR A 101 -7.37 5.61 -8.09
CA THR A 101 -7.68 6.36 -9.32
C THR A 101 -7.23 5.63 -10.58
N GLU A 102 -6.07 4.96 -10.54
CA GLU A 102 -5.44 4.40 -11.74
C GLU A 102 -5.37 2.87 -11.79
N ARG A 103 -5.90 2.18 -10.79
CA ARG A 103 -5.77 0.71 -10.67
C ARG A 103 -6.41 -0.08 -11.82
N GLU A 104 -7.30 0.53 -12.57
CA GLU A 104 -7.97 -0.12 -13.70
C GLU A 104 -7.34 0.21 -15.04
N THR A 105 -6.52 1.26 -15.11
CA THR A 105 -6.00 1.77 -16.38
C THR A 105 -4.48 1.63 -16.53
N GLN A 106 -3.74 1.56 -15.44
CA GLN A 106 -2.28 1.40 -15.48
C GLN A 106 -1.87 -0.05 -15.29
N THR A 107 -0.72 -0.41 -15.86
CA THR A 107 -0.07 -1.69 -15.56
C THR A 107 0.48 -1.66 -14.13
N LEU A 108 0.83 -2.82 -13.58
CA LEU A 108 1.40 -2.88 -12.24
C LEU A 108 2.69 -2.05 -12.14
N ASP A 109 3.58 -2.13 -13.13
CA ASP A 109 4.82 -1.34 -13.14
C ASP A 109 4.54 0.16 -13.21
N GLU A 110 3.62 0.59 -14.07
CA GLU A 110 3.22 2.00 -14.15
C GLU A 110 2.61 2.48 -12.84
N LEU A 111 1.81 1.64 -12.21
CA LEU A 111 1.12 1.97 -10.96
C LEU A 111 2.14 2.12 -9.81
N VAL A 112 3.14 1.25 -9.74
CA VAL A 112 4.22 1.37 -8.77
C VAL A 112 4.91 2.73 -8.89
N GLU A 113 5.29 3.11 -10.11
CA GLU A 113 5.97 4.39 -10.34
C GLU A 113 5.10 5.58 -10.01
N SER A 114 3.85 5.58 -10.47
CA SER A 114 2.94 6.71 -10.24
C SER A 114 2.55 6.84 -8.76
N CYS A 115 2.42 5.73 -8.05
CA CYS A 115 2.14 5.75 -6.61
C CYS A 115 3.32 6.33 -5.83
N ILE A 116 4.54 5.94 -6.16
CA ILE A 116 5.75 6.48 -5.51
C ILE A 116 5.85 7.98 -5.74
N GLU A 117 5.71 8.41 -7.00
CA GLU A 117 5.79 9.81 -7.38
C GLU A 117 4.74 10.65 -6.65
N THR A 118 3.49 10.20 -6.66
CA THR A 118 2.39 10.92 -6.00
C THR A 118 2.58 10.97 -4.49
N ALA A 119 3.06 9.88 -3.88
CA ALA A 119 3.34 9.84 -2.45
C ALA A 119 4.41 10.85 -2.05
N GLN A 120 5.50 10.91 -2.81
CA GLN A 120 6.60 11.85 -2.58
C GLN A 120 6.14 13.29 -2.78
N ASP A 121 5.38 13.55 -3.83
CA ASP A 121 4.86 14.87 -4.14
C ASP A 121 3.88 15.38 -3.08
N GLY A 122 3.28 14.50 -2.31
CA GLY A 122 2.39 14.86 -1.21
C GLY A 122 3.08 15.34 0.07
N ILE A 123 4.41 15.26 0.12
CA ILE A 123 5.18 15.65 1.31
C ILE A 123 5.63 17.09 1.12
N LYS A 124 4.94 18.03 1.79
CA LYS A 124 5.13 19.48 1.59
C LYS A 124 5.08 20.23 2.91
N CYS A 125 5.66 21.42 2.90
CA CYS A 125 5.49 22.39 3.97
C CYS A 125 4.55 23.50 3.47
N PRO A 126 3.26 23.46 3.80
CA PRO A 126 2.29 24.44 3.28
C PRO A 126 2.66 25.88 3.63
N THR A 127 3.20 26.09 4.82
CA THR A 127 3.58 27.42 5.29
C THR A 127 4.65 28.05 4.37
N LYS A 128 5.66 27.26 4.01
CA LYS A 128 6.71 27.74 3.09
C LYS A 128 6.14 28.07 1.71
N ILE A 129 5.28 27.20 1.20
CA ILE A 129 4.64 27.40 -0.10
C ILE A 129 3.83 28.69 -0.09
N MET A 130 3.03 28.92 0.95
CA MET A 130 2.20 30.12 1.06
C MET A 130 3.02 31.40 1.21
N LYS A 131 4.14 31.36 1.93
CA LYS A 131 5.03 32.49 2.08
C LYS A 131 5.72 32.87 0.77
N GLU A 132 6.09 31.89 -0.04
CA GLU A 132 6.74 32.12 -1.34
C GLU A 132 5.82 32.78 -2.38
N ARG A 133 4.51 32.69 -2.17
CA ARG A 133 3.50 33.26 -3.09
C ARG A 133 3.21 34.75 -2.82
N ARG A 134 3.83 35.33 -1.80
CA ARG A 134 3.62 36.75 -1.44
C ARG A 134 4.49 37.69 -2.27
#